data_ee31eed2045b07f4907705d4c19287ff
#
_entry.id   ee31eed2045b07f4907705d4c19287ff
#
_cell.length_a   1.000
_cell.length_b   1.000
_cell.length_c   1.000
_cell.angle_alpha   90.00
_cell.angle_beta   90.00
_cell.angle_gamma   90.00
#
_symmetry.space_group_name_H-M   'P 1'
#
loop_
_entity.id
_entity.type
_entity.pdbx_description
1 polymer ?
#
loop_
_entity_poly.entity_id
_entity_poly.type
_entity_poly.pdbx_seq_one_letter_code
_entity_poly.pdbx_strand_id
1 'polypeptide(L)'
;MGSMLQKGGMPVGALPEVYNITEPERIIAAQKQFVAVGSDIIYANTFGANRHKMAKSGYSVQELISAGIACARKACAGTDTKVALDIGPIGQLLEPLGTLTFEEAYDIFHEEVLAGQDADLIVIETMTDLYETKAALLAAKENSGLPILASMSFEAGGRTF
;
A
#
# COMPACT_ATOMS: atom_id res chain seq x y z
N MET A 1 -9.34 4.64 -0.83
CA MET A 1 -8.77 5.85 -0.20
C MET A 1 -8.70 7.01 -1.20
N GLY A 2 -7.95 6.92 -2.31
CA GLY A 2 -7.69 8.03 -3.25
C GLY A 2 -8.92 8.78 -3.74
N SER A 3 -9.99 8.08 -4.17
CA SER A 3 -11.22 8.72 -4.64
C SER A 3 -11.96 9.53 -3.56
N MET A 4 -11.86 9.12 -2.29
CA MET A 4 -12.43 9.89 -1.17
C MET A 4 -11.63 11.16 -0.92
N LEU A 5 -10.29 11.08 -0.99
CA LEU A 5 -9.41 12.24 -0.85
C LEU A 5 -9.61 13.24 -2.00
N GLN A 6 -9.79 12.75 -3.23
CA GLN A 6 -10.09 13.60 -4.38
C GLN A 6 -11.44 14.32 -4.22
N LYS A 7 -12.50 13.63 -3.78
CA LYS A 7 -13.77 14.28 -3.42
C LYS A 7 -13.61 15.32 -2.31
N GLY A 8 -12.65 15.12 -1.42
CA GLY A 8 -12.27 16.07 -0.37
C GLY A 8 -11.32 17.18 -0.82
N GLY A 9 -11.05 17.33 -2.13
CA GLY A 9 -10.24 18.41 -2.70
C GLY A 9 -8.75 18.08 -2.92
N MET A 10 -8.34 16.79 -2.84
CA MET A 10 -6.99 16.41 -3.24
C MET A 10 -6.82 16.61 -4.75
N PRO A 11 -5.77 17.34 -5.22
CA PRO A 11 -5.54 17.55 -6.64
C PRO A 11 -5.30 16.24 -7.41
N VAL A 12 -5.70 16.22 -8.69
CA VAL A 12 -5.38 15.10 -9.58
C VAL A 12 -3.85 15.04 -9.77
N GLY A 13 -3.28 13.83 -9.62
CA GLY A 13 -1.83 13.61 -9.71
C GLY A 13 -1.07 13.85 -8.39
N ALA A 14 -1.74 14.28 -7.32
CA ALA A 14 -1.13 14.29 -5.99
C ALA A 14 -0.86 12.86 -5.51
N LEU A 15 0.15 12.70 -4.67
CA LEU A 15 0.53 11.44 -4.04
C LEU A 15 -0.24 11.29 -2.72
N PRO A 16 -1.25 10.40 -2.64
CA PRO A 16 -2.08 10.26 -1.45
C PRO A 16 -1.26 9.96 -0.19
N GLU A 17 -0.17 9.22 -0.32
CA GLU A 17 0.68 8.78 0.77
C GLU A 17 1.39 9.93 1.47
N VAL A 18 1.67 11.02 0.77
CA VAL A 18 2.27 12.24 1.35
C VAL A 18 1.34 12.88 2.40
N TYR A 19 0.03 12.72 2.23
CA TYR A 19 -0.97 13.24 3.18
C TYR A 19 -0.93 12.51 4.54
N ASN A 20 -0.33 11.34 4.62
CA ASN A 20 -0.08 10.67 5.90
C ASN A 20 0.73 11.56 6.86
N ILE A 21 1.61 12.38 6.29
CA ILE A 21 2.52 13.28 7.03
C ILE A 21 1.98 14.72 7.02
N THR A 22 1.56 15.23 5.85
CA THR A 22 1.20 16.65 5.71
C THR A 22 -0.21 16.97 6.17
N GLU A 23 -1.15 16.02 6.04
CA GLU A 23 -2.56 16.22 6.42
C GLU A 23 -3.15 14.95 7.08
N PRO A 24 -2.54 14.42 8.17
CA PRO A 24 -2.92 13.13 8.75
C PRO A 24 -4.39 13.07 9.17
N GLU A 25 -4.97 14.19 9.63
CA GLU A 25 -6.37 14.23 10.05
C GLU A 25 -7.34 13.93 8.91
N ARG A 26 -6.99 14.26 7.66
CA ARG A 26 -7.80 13.90 6.48
C ARG A 26 -7.81 12.40 6.24
N ILE A 27 -6.63 11.77 6.39
CA ILE A 27 -6.50 10.32 6.24
C ILE A 27 -7.28 9.61 7.34
N ILE A 28 -7.10 10.02 8.60
CA ILE A 28 -7.81 9.47 9.75
C ILE A 28 -9.33 9.62 9.59
N ALA A 29 -9.82 10.80 9.17
CA ALA A 29 -11.24 11.02 8.95
C ALA A 29 -11.82 10.12 7.86
N ALA A 30 -11.08 9.89 6.76
CA ALA A 30 -11.49 8.98 5.70
C ALA A 30 -11.54 7.53 6.21
N GLN A 31 -10.52 7.09 6.94
CA GLN A 31 -10.44 5.73 7.50
C GLN A 31 -11.50 5.45 8.56
N LYS A 32 -11.83 6.43 9.40
CA LYS A 32 -12.93 6.33 10.38
C LYS A 32 -14.28 6.02 9.75
N GLN A 33 -14.54 6.43 8.51
CA GLN A 33 -15.79 6.11 7.82
C GLN A 33 -15.90 4.60 7.55
N PHE A 34 -14.79 3.91 7.21
CA PHE A 34 -14.77 2.46 7.04
C PHE A 34 -14.93 1.74 8.39
N VAL A 35 -14.27 2.20 9.43
CA VAL A 35 -14.44 1.66 10.79
C VAL A 35 -15.90 1.81 11.25
N ALA A 36 -16.51 2.97 11.02
CA ALA A 36 -17.87 3.26 11.46
C ALA A 36 -18.95 2.39 10.81
N VAL A 37 -18.69 1.86 9.62
CA VAL A 37 -19.61 0.92 8.94
C VAL A 37 -19.33 -0.55 9.28
N GLY A 38 -18.40 -0.82 10.22
CA GLY A 38 -18.14 -2.16 10.74
C GLY A 38 -17.12 -2.97 9.93
N SER A 39 -16.14 -2.32 9.29
CA SER A 39 -15.04 -3.06 8.63
C SER A 39 -14.19 -3.78 9.66
N ASP A 40 -13.93 -5.09 9.45
CA ASP A 40 -13.02 -5.89 10.28
C ASP A 40 -11.56 -5.53 10.04
N ILE A 41 -11.24 -5.08 8.82
CA ILE A 41 -9.90 -4.69 8.39
C ILE A 41 -10.00 -3.36 7.64
N ILE A 42 -9.11 -2.43 7.94
CA ILE A 42 -8.87 -1.24 7.10
C ILE A 42 -7.45 -1.25 6.57
N TYR A 43 -7.28 -0.69 5.38
CA TYR A 43 -5.98 -0.54 4.74
C TYR A 43 -5.34 0.78 5.17
N ALA A 44 -4.07 0.73 5.55
CA ALA A 44 -3.27 1.93 5.69
C ALA A 44 -3.17 2.65 4.33
N ASN A 45 -2.94 3.95 4.34
CA ASN A 45 -2.80 4.71 3.10
C ASN A 45 -1.36 4.58 2.58
N THR A 46 -1.01 3.37 2.09
CA THR A 46 0.35 2.99 1.70
C THR A 46 0.46 2.33 0.33
N PHE A 47 -0.65 2.23 -0.42
CA PHE A 47 -0.75 1.55 -1.71
C PHE A 47 0.35 1.88 -2.73
N GLY A 48 0.79 3.12 -2.79
CA GLY A 48 1.84 3.58 -3.68
C GLY A 48 3.13 3.99 -2.97
N ALA A 49 3.30 3.62 -1.70
CA ALA A 49 4.41 4.11 -0.87
C ALA A 49 5.77 3.46 -1.18
N ASN A 50 6.03 3.10 -2.43
CA ASN A 50 7.32 2.55 -2.85
C ASN A 50 8.30 3.63 -3.34
N ARG A 51 9.60 3.34 -3.28
CA ARG A 51 10.67 4.28 -3.66
C ARG A 51 10.58 4.77 -5.10
N HIS A 52 9.99 3.98 -6.03
CA HIS A 52 9.84 4.37 -7.41
C HIS A 52 8.79 5.49 -7.57
N LYS A 53 7.56 5.28 -7.08
CA LYS A 53 6.49 6.28 -7.13
C LYS A 53 6.79 7.50 -6.27
N MET A 54 7.43 7.30 -5.12
CA MET A 54 7.70 8.35 -4.14
C MET A 54 9.01 9.09 -4.35
N ALA A 55 9.74 8.83 -5.43
CA ALA A 55 11.06 9.42 -5.72
C ALA A 55 11.12 10.96 -5.66
N LYS A 56 9.99 11.64 -5.87
CA LYS A 56 9.88 13.11 -5.84
C LYS A 56 9.07 13.64 -4.65
N SER A 57 8.69 12.79 -3.71
CA SER A 57 7.85 13.17 -2.57
C SER A 57 8.59 14.01 -1.52
N GLY A 58 9.91 13.86 -1.44
CA GLY A 58 10.74 14.44 -0.38
C GLY A 58 10.76 13.62 0.92
N TYR A 59 10.10 12.47 0.95
CA TYR A 59 10.00 11.56 2.10
C TYR A 59 10.51 10.17 1.74
N SER A 60 11.06 9.46 2.72
CA SER A 60 11.44 8.06 2.59
C SER A 60 10.21 7.13 2.63
N VAL A 61 10.36 5.93 2.11
CA VAL A 61 9.36 4.84 2.19
C VAL A 61 8.98 4.57 3.64
N GLN A 62 9.99 4.50 4.52
CA GLN A 62 9.79 4.29 5.97
C GLN A 62 8.90 5.37 6.60
N GLU A 63 9.15 6.65 6.32
CA GLU A 63 8.36 7.75 6.88
C GLU A 63 6.90 7.69 6.41
N LEU A 64 6.69 7.46 5.12
CA LEU A 64 5.36 7.41 4.52
C LEU A 64 4.53 6.24 5.05
N ILE A 65 5.12 5.04 5.11
CA ILE A 65 4.45 3.83 5.57
C ILE A 65 4.17 3.90 7.08
N SER A 66 5.16 4.26 7.88
CA SER A 66 4.95 4.40 9.34
C SER A 66 3.87 5.41 9.66
N ALA A 67 3.86 6.57 8.98
CA ALA A 67 2.81 7.59 9.16
C ALA A 67 1.43 7.07 8.71
N GLY A 68 1.36 6.32 7.60
CA GLY A 68 0.11 5.71 7.11
C GLY A 68 -0.48 4.70 8.10
N ILE A 69 0.35 3.82 8.66
CA ILE A 69 -0.05 2.87 9.69
C ILE A 69 -0.49 3.60 10.96
N ALA A 70 0.24 4.64 11.39
CA ALA A 70 -0.12 5.45 12.55
C ALA A 70 -1.48 6.14 12.37
N CYS A 71 -1.80 6.66 11.18
CA CYS A 71 -3.12 7.21 10.87
C CYS A 71 -4.21 6.13 11.00
N ALA A 72 -3.98 4.95 10.44
CA ALA A 72 -4.93 3.84 10.50
C ALA A 72 -5.15 3.35 11.94
N ARG A 73 -4.09 3.22 12.74
CA ARG A 73 -4.19 2.89 14.18
C ARG A 73 -5.03 3.90 14.95
N LYS A 74 -4.86 5.20 14.67
CA LYS A 74 -5.69 6.25 15.28
C LYS A 74 -7.15 6.16 14.85
N ALA A 75 -7.40 5.80 13.60
CA ALA A 75 -8.77 5.61 13.11
C ALA A 75 -9.48 4.42 13.78
N CYS A 76 -8.75 3.33 14.08
CA CYS A 76 -9.25 2.12 14.71
C CYS A 76 -9.28 2.20 16.25
N ALA A 77 -8.84 3.29 16.85
CA ALA A 77 -8.73 3.37 18.31
C ALA A 77 -10.06 3.06 19.02
N GLY A 78 -10.03 2.09 19.94
CA GLY A 78 -11.21 1.64 20.69
C GLY A 78 -12.10 0.63 19.95
N THR A 79 -11.61 0.04 18.85
CA THR A 79 -12.29 -1.03 18.09
C THR A 79 -11.37 -2.25 17.92
N ASP A 80 -11.93 -3.38 17.47
CA ASP A 80 -11.17 -4.60 17.14
C ASP A 80 -10.70 -4.63 15.68
N THR A 81 -10.95 -3.55 14.91
CA THR A 81 -10.59 -3.42 13.49
C THR A 81 -9.08 -3.51 13.31
N LYS A 82 -8.64 -4.39 12.41
CA LYS A 82 -7.24 -4.62 12.10
C LYS A 82 -6.73 -3.62 11.06
N VAL A 83 -5.44 -3.34 11.11
CA VAL A 83 -4.75 -2.45 10.16
C VAL A 83 -3.89 -3.28 9.22
N ALA A 84 -4.14 -3.19 7.92
CA ALA A 84 -3.32 -3.81 6.89
C ALA A 84 -2.26 -2.84 6.33
N LEU A 85 -1.02 -3.32 6.18
CA LEU A 85 -0.08 -2.71 5.24
C LEU A 85 -0.62 -2.99 3.83
N ASP A 86 -0.91 -1.93 3.08
CA ASP A 86 -1.45 -2.00 1.72
C ASP A 86 -0.32 -1.81 0.70
N ILE A 87 -0.05 -2.85 -0.10
CA ILE A 87 1.00 -2.90 -1.12
C ILE A 87 0.35 -3.03 -2.49
N GLY A 88 0.52 -2.02 -3.32
CA GLY A 88 0.10 -2.03 -4.72
C GLY A 88 1.27 -2.25 -5.69
N PRO A 89 1.00 -2.30 -7.01
CA PRO A 89 2.04 -2.42 -8.03
C PRO A 89 3.09 -1.31 -7.95
N ILE A 90 4.33 -1.61 -8.31
CA ILE A 90 5.45 -0.65 -8.33
C ILE A 90 5.16 0.51 -9.30
N GLY A 91 4.46 0.21 -10.40
CA GLY A 91 4.16 1.20 -11.43
C GLY A 91 5.20 1.23 -12.56
N GLN A 92 6.04 0.20 -12.63
CA GLN A 92 7.00 -0.05 -13.69
C GLN A 92 6.92 -1.53 -14.10
N LEU A 93 6.96 -1.82 -15.40
CA LEU A 93 6.89 -3.18 -15.90
C LEU A 93 8.20 -3.93 -15.69
N LEU A 94 8.08 -5.20 -15.32
CA LEU A 94 9.21 -6.12 -15.21
C LEU A 94 9.70 -6.58 -16.59
N GLU A 95 10.93 -7.06 -16.66
CA GLU A 95 11.46 -7.73 -17.84
C GLU A 95 10.62 -8.98 -18.18
N PRO A 96 10.43 -9.29 -19.46
CA PRO A 96 10.94 -8.62 -20.66
C PRO A 96 10.04 -7.48 -21.20
N LEU A 97 8.91 -7.20 -20.57
CA LEU A 97 7.98 -6.16 -21.02
C LEU A 97 8.42 -4.75 -20.65
N GLY A 98 9.19 -4.61 -19.60
CA GLY A 98 9.79 -3.38 -19.11
C GLY A 98 11.29 -3.54 -18.88
N THR A 99 11.81 -2.75 -17.94
CA THR A 99 13.25 -2.71 -17.63
C THR A 99 13.56 -3.09 -16.18
N LEU A 100 12.53 -3.31 -15.35
CA LEU A 100 12.70 -3.66 -13.93
C LEU A 100 13.02 -5.15 -13.82
N THR A 101 14.12 -5.50 -13.18
CA THR A 101 14.44 -6.90 -12.91
C THR A 101 13.58 -7.45 -11.77
N PHE A 102 13.49 -8.79 -11.67
CA PHE A 102 12.76 -9.43 -10.57
C PHE A 102 13.38 -9.11 -9.21
N GLU A 103 14.70 -9.09 -9.14
CA GLU A 103 15.48 -8.78 -7.94
C GLU A 103 15.26 -7.34 -7.48
N GLU A 104 15.26 -6.39 -8.42
CA GLU A 104 14.95 -4.98 -8.09
C GLU A 104 13.50 -4.82 -7.60
N ALA A 105 12.55 -5.52 -8.20
CA ALA A 105 11.17 -5.53 -7.72
C ALA A 105 11.05 -6.13 -6.31
N TYR A 106 11.75 -7.24 -6.05
CA TYR A 106 11.84 -7.83 -4.70
C TYR A 106 12.40 -6.82 -3.68
N ASP A 107 13.48 -6.13 -4.01
CA ASP A 107 14.12 -5.16 -3.12
C ASP A 107 13.22 -3.95 -2.82
N ILE A 108 12.39 -3.54 -3.79
CA ILE A 108 11.39 -2.47 -3.58
C ILE A 108 10.33 -2.93 -2.58
N PHE A 109 9.75 -4.11 -2.78
CA PHE A 109 8.75 -4.66 -1.86
C PHE A 109 9.33 -5.02 -0.48
N HIS A 110 10.57 -5.49 -0.42
CA HIS A 110 11.29 -5.73 0.83
C HIS A 110 11.37 -4.46 1.68
N GLU A 111 11.69 -3.32 1.09
CA GLU A 111 11.71 -2.02 1.77
C GLU A 111 10.33 -1.66 2.35
N GLU A 112 9.24 -1.86 1.57
CA GLU A 112 7.88 -1.61 2.04
C GLU A 112 7.49 -2.53 3.20
N VAL A 113 7.82 -3.82 3.10
CA VAL A 113 7.54 -4.82 4.14
C VAL A 113 8.25 -4.50 5.45
N LEU A 114 9.54 -4.14 5.38
CA LEU A 114 10.30 -3.74 6.58
C LEU A 114 9.73 -2.48 7.23
N ALA A 115 9.29 -1.51 6.43
CA ALA A 115 8.67 -0.29 6.93
C ALA A 115 7.28 -0.54 7.57
N GLY A 116 6.61 -1.64 7.19
CA GLY A 116 5.23 -1.95 7.57
C GLY A 116 5.04 -2.95 8.71
N GLN A 117 6.09 -3.31 9.45
CA GLN A 117 6.04 -4.35 10.50
C GLN A 117 5.05 -4.06 11.64
N ASP A 118 4.65 -2.81 11.82
CA ASP A 118 3.67 -2.39 12.84
C ASP A 118 2.20 -2.63 12.42
N ALA A 119 1.94 -3.17 11.22
CA ALA A 119 0.61 -3.58 10.79
C ALA A 119 0.17 -4.92 11.43
N ASP A 120 -1.10 -5.28 11.29
CA ASP A 120 -1.62 -6.59 11.75
C ASP A 120 -1.52 -7.67 10.66
N LEU A 121 -1.48 -7.24 9.38
CA LEU A 121 -1.37 -8.10 8.20
C LEU A 121 -0.84 -7.31 7.02
N ILE A 122 -0.44 -8.02 5.98
CA ILE A 122 -0.04 -7.44 4.69
C ILE A 122 -1.11 -7.78 3.65
N VAL A 123 -1.52 -6.77 2.88
CA VAL A 123 -2.38 -6.94 1.70
C VAL A 123 -1.60 -6.53 0.46
N ILE A 124 -1.48 -7.45 -0.49
CA ILE A 124 -0.92 -7.23 -1.81
C ILE A 124 -2.10 -7.21 -2.78
N GLU A 125 -2.40 -6.03 -3.36
CA GLU A 125 -3.60 -5.89 -4.17
C GLU A 125 -3.37 -5.22 -5.52
N THR A 126 -4.37 -5.37 -6.40
CA THR A 126 -4.40 -4.71 -7.72
C THR A 126 -3.23 -5.13 -8.63
N MET A 127 -2.61 -6.25 -8.34
CA MET A 127 -1.50 -6.79 -9.13
C MET A 127 -1.99 -7.30 -10.48
N THR A 128 -1.28 -6.94 -11.54
CA THR A 128 -1.59 -7.33 -12.93
C THR A 128 -0.46 -8.14 -13.60
N ASP A 129 0.70 -8.22 -12.96
CA ASP A 129 1.84 -9.01 -13.37
C ASP A 129 2.10 -10.13 -12.36
N LEU A 130 2.19 -11.38 -12.87
CA LEU A 130 2.42 -12.55 -12.02
C LEU A 130 3.81 -12.55 -11.37
N TYR A 131 4.84 -12.09 -12.11
CA TYR A 131 6.21 -12.03 -11.57
C TYR A 131 6.35 -10.90 -10.54
N GLU A 132 5.72 -9.76 -10.77
CA GLU A 132 5.65 -8.69 -9.78
C GLU A 132 4.93 -9.15 -8.50
N THR A 133 3.78 -9.84 -8.66
CA THR A 133 3.04 -10.43 -7.53
C THR A 133 3.90 -11.42 -6.75
N LYS A 134 4.67 -12.27 -7.47
CA LYS A 134 5.59 -13.22 -6.86
C LYS A 134 6.71 -12.54 -6.08
N ALA A 135 7.30 -11.47 -6.63
CA ALA A 135 8.34 -10.69 -5.94
C ALA A 135 7.79 -10.09 -4.63
N ALA A 136 6.60 -9.46 -4.65
CA ALA A 136 5.94 -8.92 -3.48
C ALA A 136 5.63 -10.01 -2.44
N LEU A 137 5.09 -11.15 -2.87
CA LEU A 137 4.76 -12.27 -2.00
C LEU A 137 6.00 -12.87 -1.34
N LEU A 138 7.10 -13.07 -2.08
CA LEU A 138 8.37 -13.56 -1.53
C LEU A 138 8.95 -12.58 -0.52
N ALA A 139 9.02 -11.28 -0.87
CA ALA A 139 9.49 -10.25 0.04
C ALA A 139 8.70 -10.27 1.37
N ALA A 140 7.37 -10.37 1.29
CA ALA A 140 6.52 -10.44 2.47
C ALA A 140 6.73 -11.72 3.29
N LYS A 141 6.85 -12.89 2.63
CA LYS A 141 7.03 -14.19 3.31
C LYS A 141 8.39 -14.36 3.98
N GLU A 142 9.42 -13.82 3.38
CA GLU A 142 10.79 -14.01 3.86
C GLU A 142 11.18 -13.01 4.94
N ASN A 143 10.51 -11.84 4.99
CA ASN A 143 10.91 -10.72 5.85
C ASN A 143 9.83 -10.32 6.87
N SER A 144 8.73 -11.08 6.99
CA SER A 144 7.66 -10.79 7.94
C SER A 144 7.02 -12.08 8.47
N GLY A 145 6.55 -12.02 9.71
CA GLY A 145 5.69 -13.05 10.33
C GLY A 145 4.19 -12.72 10.21
N LEU A 146 3.81 -11.63 9.55
CA LEU A 146 2.44 -11.18 9.44
C LEU A 146 1.62 -12.07 8.48
N PRO A 147 0.31 -12.26 8.71
CA PRO A 147 -0.57 -12.86 7.73
C PRO A 147 -0.54 -12.08 6.41
N ILE A 148 -0.60 -12.78 5.27
CA ILE A 148 -0.55 -12.16 3.95
C ILE A 148 -1.82 -12.53 3.17
N LEU A 149 -2.45 -11.52 2.60
CA LEU A 149 -3.52 -11.66 1.62
C LEU A 149 -3.01 -11.10 0.29
N ALA A 150 -3.02 -11.92 -0.76
CA ALA A 150 -2.62 -11.51 -2.10
C ALA A 150 -3.77 -11.65 -3.09
N SER A 151 -3.97 -10.65 -3.92
CA SER A 151 -4.97 -10.64 -4.97
C SER A 151 -4.39 -10.14 -6.28
N MET A 152 -4.99 -10.61 -7.39
CA MET A 152 -4.64 -10.16 -8.74
C MET A 152 -5.86 -9.60 -9.44
N SER A 153 -5.63 -8.60 -10.27
CA SER A 153 -6.61 -8.01 -11.18
C SER A 153 -6.43 -8.60 -12.58
N PHE A 154 -7.56 -8.94 -13.20
CA PHE A 154 -7.57 -9.53 -14.54
C PHE A 154 -8.35 -8.63 -15.49
N GLU A 155 -7.90 -8.55 -16.73
CA GLU A 155 -8.65 -7.93 -17.81
C GLU A 155 -9.85 -8.76 -18.26
N ALA A 156 -10.70 -8.17 -19.09
CA ALA A 156 -11.78 -8.92 -19.75
C ALA A 156 -11.21 -10.09 -20.53
N GLY A 157 -11.68 -11.31 -20.24
CA GLY A 157 -11.14 -12.54 -20.81
C GLY A 157 -10.15 -13.29 -19.93
N GLY A 158 -9.94 -12.84 -18.66
CA GLY A 158 -9.14 -13.55 -17.67
C GLY A 158 -7.64 -13.51 -17.93
N ARG A 159 -7.15 -12.45 -18.58
CA ARG A 159 -5.73 -12.25 -18.85
C ARG A 159 -5.11 -11.30 -17.85
N THR A 160 -3.85 -11.53 -17.53
CA THR A 160 -2.93 -10.66 -16.79
C THR A 160 -1.64 -10.53 -17.61
N PHE A 161 -0.73 -9.66 -17.24
CA PHE A 161 0.58 -9.55 -17.88
C PHE A 161 1.47 -10.72 -17.54
#